data_8c0d90193aa35cf239f157a8585bc661
#
_entry.id   8c0d90193aa35cf239f157a8585bc661
#
_cell.length_a   1.000
_cell.length_b   1.000
_cell.length_c   1.000
_cell.angle_alpha   90.00
_cell.angle_beta   90.00
_cell.angle_gamma   90.00
#
_symmetry.space_group_name_H-M   'P 1'
#
loop_
_entity.id
_entity.type
_entity.pdbx_description
1 polymer ?
#
loop_
_entity_poly.entity_id
_entity_poly.type
_entity_poly.pdbx_seq_one_letter_code
_entity_poly.pdbx_strand_id
1 'polypeptide(L)'
;MAAEFVEVVLPLPLLTTFTYRIPEELRQLPIGVGFRVIVPFGRKKFYTGIVTGLPLQTPVGFEIKDVAMILDETPVVRNPQLKLWDWVADYYLCSAGDVYRAAVPPGLKIESETYVEANPDFDLEEFPLKNDLEAEILMYARHEKRVSAQDIEKKIDRRGTATAVNRLIARGVLIISEKLVERYTTKKVQCLRLAPSVTEAEAFAAVGSAARQQSLLLALIDAMRQNSGTSHPIMRQALLERAGVSPAILQAMVKKGIVEQYNVEINRFHYDGTETSPLPRLSEAQQDALEKLHLLWKEKDVNLLRGVTSSGKTEIYIHLIADVLRRGNQVLFLVPEIALTTQLTRRLQKVFGEKVVVYHSRFSDNERVDIWKKLLHSHEPLVVLGARVSVFLPFARLGLVIVDEEHDSSYKQSDPAPRYNACLLYTSPSPRDRTRSR
;
A
#
# COMPACT_ATOMS: atom_id res chain seq x y z
N MET A 1 -27.69 -17.57 -1.06
CA MET A 1 -26.91 -18.83 -1.05
C MET A 1 -25.46 -18.44 -0.89
N ALA A 2 -24.71 -19.07 0.00
CA ALA A 2 -23.27 -18.84 0.12
C ALA A 2 -22.58 -19.32 -1.18
N ALA A 3 -21.61 -18.57 -1.67
CA ALA A 3 -20.84 -18.97 -2.84
C ALA A 3 -20.06 -20.25 -2.55
N GLU A 4 -20.09 -21.20 -3.48
CA GLU A 4 -19.37 -22.47 -3.36
C GLU A 4 -17.99 -22.40 -4.04
N PHE A 5 -17.87 -21.58 -5.08
CA PHE A 5 -16.68 -21.43 -5.88
C PHE A 5 -16.27 -19.96 -6.02
N VAL A 6 -15.00 -19.72 -6.19
CA VAL A 6 -14.42 -18.43 -6.52
C VAL A 6 -13.56 -18.53 -7.75
N GLU A 7 -13.63 -17.53 -8.59
CA GLU A 7 -12.71 -17.32 -9.68
C GLU A 7 -11.62 -16.34 -9.24
N VAL A 8 -10.35 -16.68 -9.46
CA VAL A 8 -9.21 -15.99 -8.85
C VAL A 8 -8.16 -15.67 -9.91
N VAL A 9 -7.68 -14.43 -9.93
CA VAL A 9 -6.48 -14.02 -10.66
C VAL A 9 -5.27 -14.14 -9.75
N LEU A 10 -4.19 -14.76 -10.26
CA LEU A 10 -2.92 -14.93 -9.56
C LEU A 10 -1.86 -13.95 -10.10
N PRO A 11 -0.86 -13.54 -9.30
CA PRO A 11 0.23 -12.64 -9.76
C PRO A 11 1.25 -13.38 -10.65
N LEU A 12 0.76 -14.17 -11.58
CA LEU A 12 1.53 -15.00 -12.49
C LEU A 12 1.22 -14.62 -13.95
N PRO A 13 2.16 -14.78 -14.88
CA PRO A 13 1.96 -14.46 -16.30
C PRO A 13 1.13 -15.55 -17.02
N LEU A 14 -0.08 -15.77 -16.53
CA LEU A 14 -1.01 -16.77 -17.02
C LEU A 14 -2.24 -16.08 -17.60
N LEU A 15 -2.70 -16.55 -18.77
CA LEU A 15 -3.77 -15.92 -19.52
C LEU A 15 -5.18 -16.23 -18.96
N THR A 16 -5.27 -17.20 -18.06
CA THR A 16 -6.56 -17.65 -17.50
C THR A 16 -6.66 -17.33 -16.02
N THR A 17 -7.87 -17.12 -15.55
CA THR A 17 -8.25 -17.18 -14.13
C THR A 17 -8.38 -18.63 -13.68
N PHE A 18 -8.39 -18.85 -12.37
CA PHE A 18 -8.48 -20.18 -11.79
C PHE A 18 -9.66 -20.28 -10.84
N THR A 19 -10.40 -21.37 -10.95
CA THR A 19 -11.53 -21.63 -10.04
C THR A 19 -11.06 -22.47 -8.86
N TYR A 20 -11.45 -22.02 -7.66
CA TYR A 20 -11.21 -22.72 -6.40
C TYR A 20 -12.53 -22.94 -5.66
N ARG A 21 -12.60 -24.04 -4.90
CA ARG A 21 -13.74 -24.33 -4.03
C ARG A 21 -13.54 -23.61 -2.69
N ILE A 22 -14.61 -23.08 -2.12
CA ILE A 22 -14.64 -22.54 -0.76
C ILE A 22 -14.98 -23.68 0.19
N PRO A 23 -14.06 -24.11 1.09
CA PRO A 23 -14.35 -25.10 2.12
C PRO A 23 -15.51 -24.69 3.02
N GLU A 24 -16.22 -25.65 3.59
CA GLU A 24 -17.40 -25.38 4.42
C GLU A 24 -17.09 -24.48 5.61
N GLU A 25 -15.91 -24.64 6.21
CA GLU A 25 -15.43 -23.84 7.34
C GLU A 25 -15.24 -22.35 6.98
N LEU A 26 -14.92 -22.05 5.72
CA LEU A 26 -14.73 -20.69 5.24
C LEU A 26 -15.99 -20.04 4.67
N ARG A 27 -17.07 -20.79 4.43
CA ARG A 27 -18.33 -20.26 3.85
C ARG A 27 -19.06 -19.27 4.76
N GLN A 28 -18.75 -19.25 6.04
CA GLN A 28 -19.31 -18.30 7.00
C GLN A 28 -18.59 -16.95 6.99
N LEU A 29 -17.39 -16.88 6.42
CA LEU A 29 -16.62 -15.65 6.30
C LEU A 29 -17.09 -14.83 5.11
N PRO A 30 -16.98 -13.48 5.17
CA PRO A 30 -17.27 -12.63 4.04
C PRO A 30 -16.30 -12.94 2.89
N ILE A 31 -16.83 -13.17 1.71
CA ILE A 31 -16.08 -13.36 0.48
C ILE A 31 -16.83 -12.75 -0.70
N GLY A 32 -16.10 -12.08 -1.58
CA GLY A 32 -16.68 -11.42 -2.75
C GLY A 32 -15.61 -10.95 -3.73
N VAL A 33 -16.06 -10.37 -4.81
CA VAL A 33 -15.16 -9.80 -5.82
C VAL A 33 -14.28 -8.72 -5.20
N GLY A 34 -12.97 -8.77 -5.47
CA GLY A 34 -11.98 -7.85 -4.94
C GLY A 34 -11.34 -8.28 -3.60
N PHE A 35 -11.77 -9.41 -3.03
CA PHE A 35 -11.16 -9.98 -1.83
C PHE A 35 -9.86 -10.71 -2.17
N ARG A 36 -8.92 -10.71 -1.20
CA ARG A 36 -7.71 -11.53 -1.29
C ARG A 36 -7.96 -12.90 -0.68
N VAL A 37 -7.50 -13.90 -1.38
CA VAL A 37 -7.53 -15.28 -0.90
C VAL A 37 -6.15 -15.91 -1.07
N ILE A 38 -5.79 -16.82 -0.16
CA ILE A 38 -4.62 -17.67 -0.34
C ILE A 38 -5.08 -18.96 -0.99
N VAL A 39 -4.46 -19.30 -2.09
CA VAL A 39 -4.77 -20.49 -2.86
C VAL A 39 -3.52 -21.28 -3.22
N PRO A 40 -3.60 -22.62 -3.22
CA PRO A 40 -2.52 -23.47 -3.66
C PRO A 40 -2.41 -23.47 -5.20
N PHE A 41 -1.20 -23.30 -5.73
CA PHE A 41 -0.92 -23.39 -7.17
C PHE A 41 0.29 -24.29 -7.43
N GLY A 42 0.18 -25.19 -8.40
CA GLY A 42 1.17 -26.23 -8.62
C GLY A 42 1.18 -27.26 -7.48
N ARG A 43 2.37 -27.82 -7.16
CA ARG A 43 2.48 -28.92 -6.17
C ARG A 43 2.59 -28.46 -4.72
N LYS A 44 3.28 -27.32 -4.46
CA LYS A 44 3.59 -26.89 -3.07
C LYS A 44 3.47 -25.39 -2.83
N LYS A 45 3.25 -24.55 -3.84
CA LYS A 45 3.26 -23.09 -3.70
C LYS A 45 1.88 -22.52 -3.39
N PHE A 46 1.86 -21.51 -2.54
CA PHE A 46 0.68 -20.72 -2.24
C PHE A 46 0.87 -19.29 -2.76
N TYR A 47 -0.21 -18.73 -3.29
CA TYR A 47 -0.23 -17.36 -3.78
C TYR A 47 -1.42 -16.60 -3.22
N THR A 48 -1.23 -15.31 -3.00
CA THR A 48 -2.34 -14.40 -2.78
C THR A 48 -2.99 -14.11 -4.14
N GLY A 49 -4.22 -14.54 -4.30
CA GLY A 49 -5.04 -14.23 -5.46
C GLY A 49 -6.10 -13.20 -5.13
N ILE A 50 -6.61 -12.53 -6.16
CA ILE A 50 -7.75 -11.63 -6.08
C ILE A 50 -8.96 -12.33 -6.68
N VAL A 51 -10.08 -12.35 -5.94
CA VAL A 51 -11.35 -12.88 -6.42
C VAL A 51 -11.91 -11.95 -7.48
N THR A 52 -12.15 -12.49 -8.67
CA THR A 52 -12.70 -11.75 -9.83
C THR A 52 -14.14 -12.12 -10.14
N GLY A 53 -14.60 -13.30 -9.66
CA GLY A 53 -15.95 -13.78 -9.90
C GLY A 53 -16.39 -14.82 -8.87
N LEU A 54 -17.70 -15.06 -8.83
CA LEU A 54 -18.35 -16.06 -8.00
C LEU A 54 -19.21 -16.96 -8.92
N PRO A 55 -18.60 -17.97 -9.58
CA PRO A 55 -19.33 -18.84 -10.50
C PRO A 55 -20.35 -19.69 -9.75
N LEU A 56 -21.53 -19.84 -10.35
CA LEU A 56 -22.64 -20.65 -9.81
C LEU A 56 -22.57 -22.12 -10.24
N GLN A 57 -21.74 -22.41 -11.26
CA GLN A 57 -21.63 -23.76 -11.82
C GLN A 57 -20.25 -24.35 -11.51
N THR A 58 -20.27 -25.63 -11.17
CA THR A 58 -19.04 -26.39 -10.97
C THR A 58 -18.30 -26.55 -12.31
N PRO A 59 -17.04 -26.13 -12.41
CA PRO A 59 -16.24 -26.39 -13.59
C PRO A 59 -16.10 -27.90 -13.83
N VAL A 60 -16.19 -28.31 -15.10
CA VAL A 60 -16.07 -29.72 -15.50
C VAL A 60 -14.70 -29.95 -16.13
N GLY A 61 -14.05 -31.05 -15.82
CA GLY A 61 -12.87 -31.52 -16.54
C GLY A 61 -11.52 -31.35 -15.85
N PHE A 62 -11.47 -30.80 -14.61
CA PHE A 62 -10.23 -30.71 -13.81
C PHE A 62 -10.49 -30.82 -12.31
N GLU A 63 -9.44 -31.18 -11.58
CA GLU A 63 -9.46 -31.23 -10.12
C GLU A 63 -9.48 -29.82 -9.55
N ILE A 64 -10.53 -29.48 -8.81
CA ILE A 64 -10.70 -28.18 -8.18
C ILE A 64 -10.04 -28.23 -6.80
N LYS A 65 -9.07 -27.33 -6.57
CA LYS A 65 -8.42 -27.18 -5.26
C LYS A 65 -9.21 -26.23 -4.37
N ASP A 66 -8.99 -26.35 -3.07
CA ASP A 66 -9.67 -25.54 -2.06
C ASP A 66 -8.91 -24.22 -1.81
N VAL A 67 -9.67 -23.17 -1.48
CA VAL A 67 -9.13 -21.93 -0.90
C VAL A 67 -8.53 -22.27 0.46
N ALA A 68 -7.28 -21.90 0.67
CA ALA A 68 -6.60 -22.17 1.94
C ALA A 68 -6.97 -21.14 3.02
N MET A 69 -7.17 -19.86 2.64
CA MET A 69 -7.49 -18.79 3.59
C MET A 69 -8.15 -17.61 2.87
N ILE A 70 -9.08 -16.95 3.55
CA ILE A 70 -9.62 -15.62 3.18
C ILE A 70 -8.87 -14.58 4.04
N LEU A 71 -8.32 -13.55 3.42
CA LEU A 71 -7.46 -12.58 4.10
C LEU A 71 -8.17 -11.31 4.55
N ASP A 72 -9.33 -11.03 3.98
CA ASP A 72 -9.98 -9.73 4.13
C ASP A 72 -11.42 -9.87 4.62
N GLU A 73 -11.88 -8.86 5.36
CA GLU A 73 -13.29 -8.69 5.73
C GLU A 73 -14.06 -7.82 4.73
N THR A 74 -13.32 -7.03 3.93
CA THR A 74 -13.86 -6.13 2.90
C THR A 74 -12.99 -6.19 1.63
N PRO A 75 -13.53 -5.87 0.44
CA PRO A 75 -12.76 -5.90 -0.79
C PRO A 75 -11.53 -4.99 -0.73
N VAL A 76 -10.37 -5.49 -1.16
CA VAL A 76 -9.11 -4.73 -1.24
C VAL A 76 -8.92 -4.10 -2.62
N VAL A 77 -9.58 -4.66 -3.62
CA VAL A 77 -9.62 -4.16 -5.00
C VAL A 77 -11.06 -3.85 -5.37
N ARG A 78 -11.29 -2.68 -5.96
CA ARG A 78 -12.64 -2.24 -6.38
C ARG A 78 -12.97 -2.75 -7.79
N ASN A 79 -14.25 -2.93 -8.09
CA ASN A 79 -14.71 -3.34 -9.42
C ASN A 79 -14.18 -2.45 -10.57
N PRO A 80 -14.13 -1.10 -10.45
CA PRO A 80 -13.53 -0.27 -11.51
C PRO A 80 -12.06 -0.57 -11.77
N GLN A 81 -11.29 -0.98 -10.74
CA GLN A 81 -9.88 -1.38 -10.91
C GLN A 81 -9.78 -2.70 -11.69
N LEU A 82 -10.61 -3.70 -11.37
CA LEU A 82 -10.64 -4.97 -12.10
C LEU A 82 -10.95 -4.74 -13.57
N LYS A 83 -11.94 -3.89 -13.89
CA LYS A 83 -12.25 -3.51 -15.27
C LYS A 83 -11.09 -2.80 -15.96
N LEU A 84 -10.35 -1.96 -15.22
CA LEU A 84 -9.13 -1.34 -15.75
C LEU A 84 -8.04 -2.40 -16.01
N TRP A 85 -7.90 -3.40 -15.13
CA TRP A 85 -6.92 -4.47 -15.32
C TRP A 85 -7.23 -5.30 -16.56
N ASP A 86 -8.48 -5.67 -16.77
CA ASP A 86 -8.92 -6.39 -17.96
C ASP A 86 -8.61 -5.57 -19.23
N TRP A 87 -8.94 -4.28 -19.20
CA TRP A 87 -8.65 -3.40 -20.33
C TRP A 87 -7.13 -3.28 -20.60
N VAL A 88 -6.31 -3.16 -19.54
CA VAL A 88 -4.85 -3.10 -19.67
C VAL A 88 -4.31 -4.42 -20.25
N ALA A 89 -4.82 -5.56 -19.77
CA ALA A 89 -4.41 -6.87 -20.24
C ALA A 89 -4.71 -7.04 -21.74
N ASP A 90 -5.92 -6.67 -22.16
CA ASP A 90 -6.34 -6.76 -23.56
C ASP A 90 -5.57 -5.78 -24.47
N TYR A 91 -5.43 -4.52 -24.04
CA TYR A 91 -4.82 -3.48 -24.86
C TYR A 91 -3.30 -3.70 -25.04
N TYR A 92 -2.61 -4.12 -23.98
CA TYR A 92 -1.17 -4.33 -23.99
C TYR A 92 -0.76 -5.79 -24.21
N LEU A 93 -1.71 -6.68 -24.53
CA LEU A 93 -1.49 -8.09 -24.85
C LEU A 93 -0.65 -8.80 -23.78
N CYS A 94 -1.08 -8.67 -22.52
CA CYS A 94 -0.45 -9.32 -21.37
C CYS A 94 -1.51 -10.04 -20.53
N SER A 95 -1.09 -10.78 -19.52
CA SER A 95 -2.03 -11.47 -18.64
C SER A 95 -2.61 -10.54 -17.56
N ALA A 96 -3.83 -10.83 -17.08
CA ALA A 96 -4.40 -10.15 -15.91
C ALA A 96 -3.50 -10.32 -14.67
N GLY A 97 -2.78 -11.43 -14.55
CA GLY A 97 -1.80 -11.67 -13.49
C GLY A 97 -0.58 -10.73 -13.56
N ASP A 98 -0.13 -10.35 -14.77
CA ASP A 98 0.91 -9.33 -14.95
C ASP A 98 0.42 -7.97 -14.45
N VAL A 99 -0.83 -7.62 -14.79
CA VAL A 99 -1.45 -6.36 -14.35
C VAL A 99 -1.61 -6.36 -12.83
N TYR A 100 -2.13 -7.43 -12.25
CA TYR A 100 -2.23 -7.60 -10.80
C TYR A 100 -0.87 -7.41 -10.10
N ARG A 101 0.19 -8.04 -10.63
CA ARG A 101 1.54 -7.93 -10.09
C ARG A 101 2.05 -6.48 -10.08
N ALA A 102 1.75 -5.70 -11.12
CA ALA A 102 2.14 -4.31 -11.24
C ALA A 102 1.27 -3.36 -10.42
N ALA A 103 -0.04 -3.63 -10.33
CA ALA A 103 -1.02 -2.75 -9.74
C ALA A 103 -1.03 -2.78 -8.21
N VAL A 104 -1.01 -3.97 -7.61
CA VAL A 104 -1.15 -4.14 -6.15
C VAL A 104 0.22 -4.03 -5.48
N PRO A 105 0.34 -3.25 -4.39
CA PRO A 105 1.57 -3.16 -3.61
C PRO A 105 2.07 -4.53 -3.12
N PRO A 106 3.39 -4.78 -3.12
CA PRO A 106 3.95 -6.06 -2.65
C PRO A 106 3.52 -6.42 -1.23
N GLY A 107 3.41 -5.45 -0.32
CA GLY A 107 2.98 -5.70 1.06
C GLY A 107 1.53 -6.19 1.22
N LEU A 108 0.71 -6.13 0.16
CA LEU A 108 -0.63 -6.74 0.13
C LEU A 108 -0.62 -8.15 -0.49
N LYS A 109 0.49 -8.61 -1.03
CA LYS A 109 0.67 -9.94 -1.61
C LYS A 109 1.44 -10.79 -0.62
N ILE A 110 0.76 -11.73 0.04
CA ILE A 110 1.40 -12.75 0.85
C ILE A 110 1.87 -13.83 -0.12
N GLU A 111 3.15 -14.10 -0.14
CA GLU A 111 3.74 -15.15 -0.96
C GLU A 111 4.31 -16.22 -0.03
N SER A 112 4.25 -17.47 -0.47
CA SER A 112 4.98 -18.51 0.24
C SER A 112 6.48 -18.30 0.01
N GLU A 113 7.22 -18.10 1.10
CA GLU A 113 8.68 -18.13 1.05
C GLU A 113 9.14 -19.56 1.28
N THR A 114 10.04 -20.00 0.43
CA THR A 114 10.67 -21.31 0.53
C THR A 114 11.78 -21.24 1.58
N TYR A 115 11.54 -21.86 2.70
CA TYR A 115 12.56 -22.05 3.73
C TYR A 115 13.22 -23.42 3.59
N VAL A 116 14.45 -23.47 3.98
CA VAL A 116 15.26 -24.68 4.00
C VAL A 116 15.56 -25.01 5.46
N GLU A 117 15.28 -26.22 5.85
CA GLU A 117 15.55 -26.75 7.19
C GLU A 117 16.46 -27.98 7.07
N ALA A 118 17.34 -28.17 8.03
CA ALA A 118 18.11 -29.39 8.09
C ALA A 118 17.16 -30.56 8.40
N ASN A 119 17.26 -31.64 7.63
CA ASN A 119 16.49 -32.85 7.90
C ASN A 119 17.02 -33.52 9.19
N PRO A 120 16.22 -33.63 10.27
CA PRO A 120 16.66 -34.26 11.52
C PRO A 120 16.88 -35.77 11.39
N ASP A 121 16.18 -36.40 10.42
CA ASP A 121 16.21 -37.84 10.21
C ASP A 121 17.27 -38.30 9.18
N PHE A 122 18.10 -37.34 8.70
CA PHE A 122 19.09 -37.64 7.68
C PHE A 122 20.39 -38.18 8.31
N ASP A 123 20.77 -39.37 7.91
CA ASP A 123 22.01 -40.03 8.36
C ASP A 123 23.21 -39.55 7.52
N LEU A 124 24.13 -38.83 8.18
CA LEU A 124 25.35 -38.32 7.56
C LEU A 124 26.45 -39.37 7.48
N GLU A 125 26.36 -40.47 8.27
CA GLU A 125 27.32 -41.58 8.22
C GLU A 125 27.09 -42.42 6.96
N GLU A 126 25.83 -42.63 6.60
CA GLU A 126 25.44 -43.33 5.37
C GLU A 126 25.64 -42.47 4.10
N PHE A 127 25.43 -41.17 4.19
CA PHE A 127 25.51 -40.23 3.06
C PHE A 127 26.40 -39.03 3.37
N PRO A 128 27.73 -39.13 3.30
CA PRO A 128 28.64 -38.05 3.65
C PRO A 128 28.53 -36.83 2.73
N LEU A 129 28.78 -35.65 3.27
CA LEU A 129 28.82 -34.40 2.53
C LEU A 129 30.01 -34.41 1.54
N LYS A 130 29.81 -33.78 0.37
CA LYS A 130 30.80 -33.83 -0.72
C LYS A 130 31.93 -32.81 -0.56
N ASN A 131 31.69 -31.71 0.14
CA ASN A 131 32.69 -30.65 0.31
C ASN A 131 32.34 -29.72 1.50
N ASP A 132 33.30 -28.85 1.88
CA ASP A 132 33.17 -27.92 3.00
C ASP A 132 32.01 -26.94 2.83
N LEU A 133 31.64 -26.58 1.61
CA LEU A 133 30.50 -25.69 1.33
C LEU A 133 29.16 -26.35 1.72
N GLU A 134 29.00 -27.67 1.46
CA GLU A 134 27.81 -28.40 1.90
C GLU A 134 27.74 -28.49 3.41
N ALA A 135 28.89 -28.66 4.08
CA ALA A 135 28.97 -28.66 5.53
C ALA A 135 28.60 -27.32 6.15
N GLU A 136 29.11 -26.22 5.58
CA GLU A 136 28.81 -24.87 6.02
C GLU A 136 27.33 -24.54 5.87
N ILE A 137 26.71 -24.90 4.72
CA ILE A 137 25.28 -24.73 4.48
C ILE A 137 24.45 -25.51 5.51
N LEU A 138 24.79 -26.76 5.76
CA LEU A 138 24.08 -27.61 6.72
C LEU A 138 24.21 -27.09 8.16
N MET A 139 25.39 -26.66 8.57
CA MET A 139 25.62 -26.06 9.89
C MET A 139 24.78 -24.78 10.07
N TYR A 140 24.76 -23.91 9.05
CA TYR A 140 23.96 -22.70 9.08
C TYR A 140 22.45 -23.01 9.17
N ALA A 141 21.95 -23.96 8.37
CA ALA A 141 20.55 -24.38 8.40
C ALA A 141 20.16 -25.07 9.74
N ARG A 142 21.08 -25.73 10.42
CA ARG A 142 20.85 -26.30 11.76
C ARG A 142 20.82 -25.24 12.85
N HIS A 143 21.69 -24.23 12.76
CA HIS A 143 21.79 -23.16 13.75
C HIS A 143 20.54 -22.25 13.72
N GLU A 144 20.14 -21.81 12.55
CA GLU A 144 19.02 -20.86 12.38
C GLU A 144 17.64 -21.56 12.34
N LYS A 145 17.61 -22.90 12.39
CA LYS A 145 16.42 -23.77 12.31
C LYS A 145 15.58 -23.59 11.03
N ARG A 146 15.46 -22.37 10.48
CA ARG A 146 14.72 -22.04 9.25
C ARG A 146 15.37 -20.89 8.53
N VAL A 147 15.84 -21.10 7.32
CA VAL A 147 16.55 -20.08 6.54
C VAL A 147 16.03 -20.06 5.12
N SER A 148 15.82 -18.87 4.54
CA SER A 148 15.50 -18.80 3.11
C SER A 148 16.75 -19.18 2.28
N ALA A 149 16.53 -19.75 1.10
CA ALA A 149 17.62 -20.06 0.19
C ALA A 149 18.43 -18.79 -0.17
N GLN A 150 17.78 -17.63 -0.25
CA GLN A 150 18.41 -16.34 -0.50
C GLN A 150 19.28 -15.86 0.67
N ASP A 151 18.86 -16.12 1.91
CA ASP A 151 19.66 -15.74 3.09
C ASP A 151 20.91 -16.62 3.20
N ILE A 152 20.80 -17.90 2.85
CA ILE A 152 21.96 -18.81 2.75
C ILE A 152 22.97 -18.27 1.72
N GLU A 153 22.49 -17.87 0.53
CA GLU A 153 23.34 -17.29 -0.52
C GLU A 153 24.05 -16.01 -0.07
N LYS A 154 23.32 -15.10 0.57
CA LYS A 154 23.86 -13.82 1.07
C LYS A 154 24.86 -14.02 2.21
N LYS A 155 24.62 -14.97 3.10
CA LYS A 155 25.44 -15.19 4.30
C LYS A 155 26.73 -15.91 3.98
N ILE A 156 26.66 -16.93 3.11
CA ILE A 156 27.81 -17.76 2.77
C ILE A 156 28.65 -17.10 1.67
N ASP A 157 28.02 -16.29 0.79
CA ASP A 157 28.63 -15.48 -0.28
C ASP A 157 29.77 -16.21 -1.04
N ARG A 158 29.57 -17.50 -1.35
CA ARG A 158 30.49 -18.33 -2.11
C ARG A 158 29.90 -18.72 -3.46
N ARG A 159 30.75 -18.74 -4.49
CA ARG A 159 30.33 -19.19 -5.82
C ARG A 159 29.83 -20.64 -5.76
N GLY A 160 28.60 -20.87 -6.24
CA GLY A 160 28.02 -22.22 -6.27
C GLY A 160 27.12 -22.57 -5.07
N THR A 161 26.88 -21.65 -4.14
CA THR A 161 26.01 -21.87 -2.96
C THR A 161 24.61 -22.31 -3.37
N ALA A 162 23.96 -21.64 -4.35
CA ALA A 162 22.64 -22.04 -4.87
C ALA A 162 22.63 -23.48 -5.41
N THR A 163 23.67 -23.85 -6.14
CA THR A 163 23.81 -25.21 -6.69
C THR A 163 24.00 -26.25 -5.59
N ALA A 164 24.77 -25.92 -4.54
CA ALA A 164 24.98 -26.79 -3.39
C ALA A 164 23.69 -26.97 -2.57
N VAL A 165 22.92 -25.87 -2.32
CA VAL A 165 21.60 -25.92 -1.65
C VAL A 165 20.65 -26.85 -2.41
N ASN A 166 20.51 -26.67 -3.74
CA ASN A 166 19.65 -27.53 -4.56
C ASN A 166 20.06 -28.99 -4.52
N ARG A 167 21.36 -29.27 -4.48
CA ARG A 167 21.91 -30.64 -4.37
C ARG A 167 21.61 -31.26 -3.01
N LEU A 168 21.76 -30.50 -1.92
CA LEU A 168 21.41 -30.95 -0.58
C LEU A 168 19.93 -31.26 -0.43
N ILE A 169 19.08 -30.44 -1.06
CA ILE A 169 17.62 -30.66 -1.13
C ILE A 169 17.32 -31.95 -1.91
N ALA A 170 17.92 -32.11 -3.10
CA ALA A 170 17.72 -33.31 -3.92
C ALA A 170 18.15 -34.61 -3.23
N ARG A 171 19.15 -34.54 -2.33
CA ARG A 171 19.63 -35.66 -1.50
C ARG A 171 18.83 -35.86 -0.24
N GLY A 172 17.87 -34.98 0.09
CA GLY A 172 17.09 -35.06 1.33
C GLY A 172 17.83 -34.63 2.60
N VAL A 173 19.03 -34.06 2.49
CA VAL A 173 19.81 -33.49 3.62
C VAL A 173 19.11 -32.22 4.14
N LEU A 174 18.56 -31.45 3.22
CA LEU A 174 17.73 -30.30 3.52
C LEU A 174 16.28 -30.56 3.09
N ILE A 175 15.35 -30.18 3.93
CA ILE A 175 13.92 -30.26 3.66
C ILE A 175 13.42 -28.87 3.29
N ILE A 176 12.58 -28.78 2.27
CA ILE A 176 11.89 -27.55 1.90
C ILE A 176 10.62 -27.43 2.74
N SER A 177 10.53 -26.36 3.51
CA SER A 177 9.29 -25.92 4.16
C SER A 177 8.83 -24.59 3.55
N GLU A 178 7.53 -24.45 3.30
CA GLU A 178 6.95 -23.22 2.80
C GLU A 178 6.17 -22.54 3.92
N LYS A 179 6.44 -21.25 4.13
CA LYS A 179 5.72 -20.43 5.09
C LYS A 179 5.13 -19.20 4.41
N LEU A 180 3.88 -18.91 4.74
CA LEU A 180 3.25 -17.65 4.36
C LEU A 180 3.84 -16.51 5.19
N VAL A 181 4.44 -15.53 4.52
CA VAL A 181 5.05 -14.37 5.16
C VAL A 181 4.26 -13.12 4.84
N GLU A 182 3.66 -12.54 5.85
CA GLU A 182 3.03 -11.22 5.74
C GLU A 182 4.12 -10.14 5.89
N ARG A 183 4.38 -9.41 4.81
CA ARG A 183 5.40 -8.35 4.78
C ARG A 183 4.91 -7.00 5.31
N TYR A 184 3.59 -6.85 5.47
CA TYR A 184 3.02 -5.59 5.94
C TYR A 184 3.01 -5.52 7.47
N THR A 185 3.59 -4.44 8.00
CA THR A 185 3.50 -4.09 9.41
C THR A 185 2.97 -2.66 9.57
N THR A 186 1.90 -2.51 10.34
CA THR A 186 1.37 -1.19 10.70
C THR A 186 2.39 -0.41 11.53
N LYS A 187 2.55 0.89 11.24
CA LYS A 187 3.37 1.75 12.08
C LYS A 187 2.61 2.05 13.36
N LYS A 188 3.05 1.44 14.46
CA LYS A 188 2.53 1.75 15.80
C LYS A 188 3.39 2.84 16.42
N VAL A 189 2.76 3.92 16.86
CA VAL A 189 3.42 5.00 17.57
C VAL A 189 2.87 5.04 19.00
N GLN A 190 3.78 5.18 19.96
CA GLN A 190 3.41 5.35 21.34
C GLN A 190 2.82 6.74 21.57
N CYS A 191 1.60 6.77 22.04
CA CYS A 191 0.86 7.97 22.40
C CYS A 191 0.59 8.02 23.89
N LEU A 192 0.31 9.20 24.38
CA LEU A 192 0.12 9.48 25.79
C LEU A 192 -1.28 10.08 26.00
N ARG A 193 -1.92 9.67 27.09
CA ARG A 193 -3.13 10.29 27.59
C ARG A 193 -3.11 10.32 29.13
N LEU A 194 -3.92 11.16 29.71
CA LEU A 194 -4.21 11.05 31.15
C LEU A 194 -4.87 9.70 31.39
N ALA A 195 -4.54 9.04 32.51
CA ALA A 195 -5.17 7.76 32.83
C ALA A 195 -6.70 7.99 32.99
N PRO A 196 -7.57 7.12 32.43
CA PRO A 196 -9.02 7.34 32.41
C PRO A 196 -9.64 7.47 33.80
N SER A 197 -8.98 6.93 34.83
CA SER A 197 -9.40 6.97 36.22
C SER A 197 -8.90 8.20 36.98
N VAL A 198 -8.17 9.12 36.36
CA VAL A 198 -7.50 10.24 37.03
C VAL A 198 -7.98 11.57 36.45
N THR A 199 -8.47 12.44 37.30
CA THR A 199 -8.83 13.82 36.93
C THR A 199 -7.60 14.71 36.85
N GLU A 200 -7.68 15.87 36.18
CA GLU A 200 -6.59 16.85 36.15
C GLU A 200 -6.15 17.27 37.59
N ALA A 201 -7.08 17.48 38.49
CA ALA A 201 -6.79 17.87 39.87
C ALA A 201 -6.03 16.78 40.65
N GLU A 202 -6.46 15.52 40.50
CA GLU A 202 -5.78 14.37 41.11
C GLU A 202 -4.39 14.16 40.55
N ALA A 203 -4.22 14.37 39.22
CA ALA A 203 -2.93 14.28 38.55
C ALA A 203 -1.94 15.33 39.12
N PHE A 204 -2.37 16.59 39.30
CA PHE A 204 -1.54 17.62 39.93
C PHE A 204 -1.20 17.29 41.38
N ALA A 205 -2.16 16.79 42.16
CA ALA A 205 -1.92 16.37 43.55
C ALA A 205 -0.89 15.23 43.63
N ALA A 206 -0.99 14.23 42.74
CA ALA A 206 -0.09 13.08 42.70
C ALA A 206 1.35 13.42 42.21
N VAL A 207 1.49 14.46 41.39
CA VAL A 207 2.80 14.98 40.94
C VAL A 207 3.47 15.79 42.07
N GLY A 208 2.70 16.50 42.88
CA GLY A 208 3.19 17.31 44.01
C GLY A 208 4.17 18.39 43.53
N SER A 209 5.29 18.58 44.25
CA SER A 209 6.30 19.63 43.98
C SER A 209 7.36 19.23 42.94
N ALA A 210 7.22 18.11 42.24
CA ALA A 210 8.19 17.63 41.27
C ALA A 210 8.14 18.45 39.97
N ALA A 211 8.91 19.53 39.88
CA ALA A 211 8.85 20.51 38.79
C ALA A 211 8.88 19.92 37.37
N ARG A 212 9.71 18.91 37.13
CA ARG A 212 9.80 18.27 35.78
C ARG A 212 8.57 17.40 35.48
N GLN A 213 7.94 16.76 36.47
CA GLN A 213 6.69 16.03 36.29
C GLN A 213 5.52 17.01 36.06
N GLN A 214 5.52 18.16 36.74
CA GLN A 214 4.55 19.24 36.49
C GLN A 214 4.67 19.80 35.08
N SER A 215 5.89 20.02 34.58
CA SER A 215 6.13 20.47 33.18
C SER A 215 5.53 19.49 32.16
N LEU A 216 5.75 18.19 32.37
CA LEU A 216 5.20 17.16 31.46
C LEU A 216 3.66 17.10 31.55
N LEU A 217 3.09 17.20 32.76
CA LEU A 217 1.64 17.19 32.98
C LEU A 217 0.97 18.40 32.32
N LEU A 218 1.52 19.60 32.50
CA LEU A 218 1.03 20.82 31.85
C LEU A 218 1.06 20.69 30.33
N ALA A 219 2.19 20.23 29.75
CA ALA A 219 2.30 20.03 28.33
C ALA A 219 1.27 19.01 27.78
N LEU A 220 0.97 17.95 28.55
CA LEU A 220 -0.04 16.95 28.20
C LEU A 220 -1.45 17.55 28.20
N ILE A 221 -1.81 18.29 29.26
CA ILE A 221 -3.13 18.92 29.42
C ILE A 221 -3.33 19.98 28.31
N ASP A 222 -2.32 20.80 28.04
CA ASP A 222 -2.38 21.77 26.95
C ASP A 222 -2.59 21.10 25.60
N ALA A 223 -1.87 20.01 25.35
CA ALA A 223 -2.05 19.24 24.12
C ALA A 223 -3.45 18.60 24.03
N MET A 224 -4.00 18.11 25.13
CA MET A 224 -5.37 17.59 25.19
C MET A 224 -6.41 18.69 24.90
N ARG A 225 -6.22 19.90 25.44
CA ARG A 225 -7.12 21.04 25.22
C ARG A 225 -7.06 21.57 23.78
N GLN A 226 -5.87 21.62 23.19
CA GLN A 226 -5.69 21.99 21.78
C GLN A 226 -6.33 20.97 20.83
N ASN A 227 -6.37 19.70 21.22
CA ASN A 227 -6.99 18.61 20.47
C ASN A 227 -8.47 18.37 20.80
N SER A 228 -9.08 19.15 21.71
CA SER A 228 -10.50 19.05 22.03
C SER A 228 -11.34 19.51 20.83
N GLY A 229 -11.69 18.56 19.97
CA GLY A 229 -12.40 18.75 18.69
C GLY A 229 -11.75 18.01 17.52
N THR A 230 -10.54 17.52 17.68
CA THR A 230 -9.83 16.70 16.69
C THR A 230 -9.31 15.43 17.37
N SER A 231 -9.56 14.26 16.77
CA SER A 231 -9.08 12.96 17.31
C SER A 231 -7.59 12.73 17.08
N HIS A 232 -6.74 13.76 17.24
CA HIS A 232 -5.30 13.60 17.04
C HIS A 232 -4.62 13.01 18.28
N PRO A 233 -3.97 11.85 18.17
CA PRO A 233 -3.26 11.24 19.30
C PRO A 233 -2.01 12.04 19.68
N ILE A 234 -1.76 12.22 20.98
CA ILE A 234 -0.59 12.94 21.50
C ILE A 234 0.61 12.01 21.46
N MET A 235 1.53 12.26 20.52
CA MET A 235 2.72 11.44 20.34
C MET A 235 3.69 11.60 21.51
N ARG A 236 4.18 10.47 22.04
CA ARG A 236 5.12 10.42 23.15
C ARG A 236 6.38 11.28 22.90
N GLN A 237 7.00 11.16 21.73
CA GLN A 237 8.24 11.86 21.43
C GLN A 237 8.03 13.38 21.38
N ALA A 238 7.03 13.84 20.64
CA ALA A 238 6.71 15.27 20.51
C ALA A 238 6.38 15.91 21.88
N LEU A 239 5.68 15.18 22.75
CA LEU A 239 5.36 15.69 24.09
C LEU A 239 6.59 15.81 24.99
N LEU A 240 7.49 14.82 24.95
CA LEU A 240 8.75 14.86 25.70
C LEU A 240 9.67 16.01 25.25
N GLU A 241 9.77 16.24 23.95
CA GLU A 241 10.51 17.36 23.38
C GLU A 241 9.91 18.70 23.78
N ARG A 242 8.57 18.85 23.67
CA ARG A 242 7.84 20.06 24.08
C ARG A 242 7.99 20.37 25.57
N ALA A 243 7.95 19.34 26.41
CA ALA A 243 8.10 19.49 27.86
C ALA A 243 9.56 19.64 28.33
N GLY A 244 10.55 19.36 27.46
CA GLY A 244 11.97 19.39 27.79
C GLY A 244 12.39 18.38 28.86
N VAL A 245 11.75 17.18 28.87
CA VAL A 245 11.96 16.17 29.94
C VAL A 245 12.48 14.85 29.37
N SER A 246 13.19 14.11 30.23
CA SER A 246 13.71 12.79 29.85
C SER A 246 12.64 11.70 29.90
N PRO A 247 12.80 10.59 29.14
CA PRO A 247 11.90 9.46 29.19
C PRO A 247 11.72 8.83 30.59
N ALA A 248 12.70 8.95 31.46
CA ALA A 248 12.63 8.44 32.83
C ALA A 248 11.54 9.12 33.68
N ILE A 249 11.30 10.41 33.43
CA ILE A 249 10.25 11.18 34.13
C ILE A 249 8.86 10.69 33.71
N LEU A 250 8.68 10.43 32.41
CA LEU A 250 7.45 9.83 31.91
C LEU A 250 7.20 8.45 32.54
N GLN A 251 8.22 7.60 32.61
CA GLN A 251 8.10 6.26 33.21
C GLN A 251 7.69 6.35 34.70
N ALA A 252 8.20 7.34 35.40
CA ALA A 252 7.78 7.58 36.81
C ALA A 252 6.30 7.97 36.90
N MET A 253 5.78 8.78 35.96
CA MET A 253 4.36 9.15 35.94
C MET A 253 3.45 7.98 35.50
N VAL A 254 3.94 7.12 34.61
CA VAL A 254 3.23 5.90 34.22
C VAL A 254 3.16 4.92 35.42
N LYS A 255 4.26 4.74 36.15
CA LYS A 255 4.28 3.90 37.35
C LYS A 255 3.37 4.42 38.45
N LYS A 256 3.18 5.74 38.54
CA LYS A 256 2.20 6.37 39.46
C LYS A 256 0.74 6.25 38.99
N GLY A 257 0.49 5.71 37.79
CA GLY A 257 -0.83 5.59 37.21
C GLY A 257 -1.47 6.94 36.78
N ILE A 258 -0.66 8.00 36.63
CA ILE A 258 -1.13 9.34 36.20
C ILE A 258 -1.30 9.42 34.71
N VAL A 259 -0.33 8.86 33.96
CA VAL A 259 -0.28 8.88 32.49
C VAL A 259 -0.33 7.45 31.96
N GLU A 260 -1.15 7.23 30.97
CA GLU A 260 -1.22 5.96 30.25
C GLU A 260 -0.50 6.06 28.92
N GLN A 261 0.31 5.05 28.60
CA GLN A 261 0.92 4.85 27.28
C GLN A 261 0.07 3.86 26.51
N TYR A 262 -0.30 4.23 25.28
CA TYR A 262 -1.03 3.36 24.38
C TYR A 262 -0.45 3.44 22.96
N ASN A 263 -0.63 2.39 22.20
CA ASN A 263 -0.18 2.35 20.81
C ASN A 263 -1.31 2.75 19.87
N VAL A 264 -1.04 3.69 18.98
CA VAL A 264 -1.95 4.07 17.91
C VAL A 264 -1.32 3.69 16.59
N GLU A 265 -2.10 3.06 15.74
CA GLU A 265 -1.72 2.87 14.35
C GLU A 265 -1.87 4.21 13.63
N ILE A 266 -0.74 4.81 13.24
CA ILE A 266 -0.77 6.06 12.50
C ILE A 266 -0.37 5.84 11.05
N ASN A 267 -1.04 6.58 10.18
CA ASN A 267 -0.58 6.74 8.81
C ASN A 267 0.81 7.40 8.80
N ARG A 268 1.73 6.86 8.01
CA ARG A 268 3.10 7.36 7.88
C ARG A 268 3.19 8.73 7.22
N PHE A 269 2.06 9.26 6.74
CA PHE A 269 1.98 10.54 6.04
C PHE A 269 1.58 11.63 7.02
N HIS A 270 2.54 12.46 7.38
CA HIS A 270 2.32 13.64 8.20
C HIS A 270 2.55 14.90 7.38
N TYR A 271 1.64 15.86 7.54
CA TYR A 271 1.80 17.22 7.07
C TYR A 271 2.12 18.09 8.30
N ASP A 272 3.32 18.68 8.32
CA ASP A 272 3.77 19.51 9.44
C ASP A 272 3.32 20.98 9.33
N GLY A 273 2.45 21.30 8.38
CA GLY A 273 1.97 22.65 8.12
C GLY A 273 0.71 23.00 8.89
N THR A 274 0.65 24.19 9.47
CA THR A 274 -0.41 24.63 10.37
C THR A 274 -1.53 25.39 9.69
N GLU A 275 -1.30 26.02 8.55
CA GLU A 275 -2.33 26.83 7.88
C GLU A 275 -2.29 26.68 6.34
N THR A 276 -3.48 26.57 5.74
CA THR A 276 -3.63 26.59 4.29
C THR A 276 -3.71 28.02 3.77
N SER A 277 -3.03 28.28 2.65
CA SER A 277 -3.10 29.55 1.96
C SER A 277 -4.32 29.62 1.02
N PRO A 278 -4.86 30.81 0.74
CA PRO A 278 -5.90 30.95 -0.27
C PRO A 278 -5.39 30.52 -1.66
N LEU A 279 -6.34 30.26 -2.55
CA LEU A 279 -6.02 29.94 -3.95
C LEU A 279 -5.20 31.07 -4.59
N PRO A 280 -4.21 30.74 -5.43
CA PRO A 280 -3.42 31.73 -6.15
C PRO A 280 -4.31 32.56 -7.08
N ARG A 281 -4.01 33.85 -7.23
CA ARG A 281 -4.70 34.70 -8.21
C ARG A 281 -4.29 34.28 -9.62
N LEU A 282 -5.26 34.13 -10.49
CA LEU A 282 -5.01 33.87 -11.91
C LEU A 282 -4.86 35.19 -12.68
N SER A 283 -3.99 35.19 -13.68
CA SER A 283 -4.00 36.22 -14.71
C SER A 283 -5.24 36.10 -15.62
N GLU A 284 -5.54 37.14 -16.37
CA GLU A 284 -6.69 37.12 -17.33
C GLU A 284 -6.56 35.94 -18.31
N ALA A 285 -5.37 35.68 -18.84
CA ALA A 285 -5.14 34.55 -19.76
C ALA A 285 -5.34 33.19 -19.09
N GLN A 286 -4.94 33.04 -17.81
CA GLN A 286 -5.17 31.81 -17.04
C GLN A 286 -6.65 31.62 -16.71
N GLN A 287 -7.36 32.71 -16.38
CA GLN A 287 -8.80 32.70 -16.12
C GLN A 287 -9.58 32.28 -17.37
N ASP A 288 -9.27 32.88 -18.52
CA ASP A 288 -9.88 32.53 -19.82
C ASP A 288 -9.61 31.03 -20.16
N ALA A 289 -8.40 30.54 -19.93
CA ALA A 289 -8.05 29.12 -20.13
C ALA A 289 -8.85 28.19 -19.20
N LEU A 290 -9.01 28.55 -17.92
CA LEU A 290 -9.80 27.79 -16.95
C LEU A 290 -11.29 27.73 -17.37
N GLU A 291 -11.88 28.85 -17.79
CA GLU A 291 -13.26 28.91 -18.24
C GLU A 291 -13.48 28.07 -19.51
N LYS A 292 -12.54 28.14 -20.47
CA LYS A 292 -12.56 27.27 -21.66
C LYS A 292 -12.51 25.81 -21.34
N LEU A 293 -11.65 25.39 -20.38
CA LEU A 293 -11.59 24.00 -19.93
C LEU A 293 -12.93 23.55 -19.34
N HIS A 294 -13.57 24.37 -18.51
CA HIS A 294 -14.88 24.05 -17.95
C HIS A 294 -15.98 23.92 -19.02
N LEU A 295 -15.92 24.71 -20.08
CA LEU A 295 -16.85 24.61 -21.20
C LEU A 295 -16.60 23.32 -21.99
N LEU A 296 -15.33 23.01 -22.31
CA LEU A 296 -14.96 21.85 -23.08
C LEU A 296 -15.31 20.54 -22.37
N TRP A 297 -15.23 20.48 -21.04
CA TRP A 297 -15.62 19.28 -20.27
C TRP A 297 -17.11 18.94 -20.32
N LYS A 298 -17.96 19.85 -20.79
CA LYS A 298 -19.36 19.51 -21.07
C LYS A 298 -19.53 18.62 -22.29
N GLU A 299 -18.53 18.63 -23.19
CA GLU A 299 -18.59 17.94 -24.47
C GLU A 299 -17.55 16.81 -24.59
N LYS A 300 -16.41 16.95 -23.92
CA LYS A 300 -15.26 16.07 -24.06
C LYS A 300 -14.65 15.69 -22.71
N ASP A 301 -14.43 14.40 -22.50
CA ASP A 301 -13.83 13.89 -21.27
C ASP A 301 -12.32 14.20 -21.18
N VAL A 302 -11.63 14.35 -22.31
CA VAL A 302 -10.19 14.60 -22.39
C VAL A 302 -9.90 15.92 -23.07
N ASN A 303 -9.11 16.76 -22.40
CA ASN A 303 -8.73 18.09 -22.90
C ASN A 303 -7.22 18.29 -22.78
N LEU A 304 -6.61 18.90 -23.77
CA LEU A 304 -5.19 19.25 -23.80
C LEU A 304 -4.99 20.73 -23.46
N LEU A 305 -4.30 20.99 -22.34
CA LEU A 305 -3.84 22.34 -21.98
C LEU A 305 -2.40 22.53 -22.47
N ARG A 306 -2.23 23.26 -23.58
CA ARG A 306 -0.91 23.56 -24.13
C ARG A 306 -0.37 24.88 -23.57
N GLY A 307 0.86 24.86 -23.09
CA GLY A 307 1.54 26.04 -22.58
C GLY A 307 3.03 25.81 -22.41
N VAL A 308 3.83 26.83 -22.62
CA VAL A 308 5.29 26.76 -22.42
C VAL A 308 5.66 26.52 -20.94
N THR A 309 6.87 26.12 -20.69
CA THR A 309 7.38 26.00 -19.32
C THR A 309 7.26 27.35 -18.60
N SER A 310 6.87 27.34 -17.33
CA SER A 310 6.63 28.54 -16.51
C SER A 310 5.48 29.45 -16.96
N SER A 311 4.60 28.97 -17.84
CA SER A 311 3.38 29.73 -18.21
C SER A 311 2.29 29.74 -17.12
N GLY A 312 2.55 29.14 -15.98
CA GLY A 312 1.60 29.09 -14.87
C GLY A 312 0.52 28.02 -15.00
N LYS A 313 0.76 26.93 -15.73
CA LYS A 313 -0.17 25.77 -15.79
C LYS A 313 -0.55 25.25 -14.40
N THR A 314 0.41 25.25 -13.49
CA THR A 314 0.19 24.74 -12.11
C THR A 314 -0.86 25.54 -11.35
N GLU A 315 -0.98 26.86 -11.55
CA GLU A 315 -2.03 27.70 -10.96
C GLU A 315 -3.41 27.25 -11.46
N ILE A 316 -3.55 26.99 -12.76
CA ILE A 316 -4.79 26.48 -13.34
C ILE A 316 -5.11 25.12 -12.75
N TYR A 317 -4.12 24.22 -12.63
CA TYR A 317 -4.32 22.91 -11.99
C TYR A 317 -4.80 23.04 -10.56
N ILE A 318 -4.26 23.96 -9.76
CA ILE A 318 -4.70 24.21 -8.38
C ILE A 318 -6.18 24.60 -8.34
N HIS A 319 -6.65 25.44 -9.24
CA HIS A 319 -8.06 25.82 -9.33
C HIS A 319 -8.95 24.65 -9.71
N LEU A 320 -8.56 23.86 -10.72
CA LEU A 320 -9.28 22.65 -11.13
C LEU A 320 -9.38 21.62 -10.00
N ILE A 321 -8.27 21.41 -9.29
CA ILE A 321 -8.23 20.54 -8.11
C ILE A 321 -9.21 21.05 -7.05
N ALA A 322 -9.17 22.34 -6.72
CA ALA A 322 -10.05 22.94 -5.72
C ALA A 322 -11.54 22.75 -6.08
N ASP A 323 -11.89 22.88 -7.36
CA ASP A 323 -13.26 22.67 -7.82
C ASP A 323 -13.74 21.23 -7.63
N VAL A 324 -12.89 20.27 -7.93
CA VAL A 324 -13.20 18.85 -7.78
C VAL A 324 -13.30 18.44 -6.31
N LEU A 325 -12.37 18.94 -5.47
CA LEU A 325 -12.39 18.69 -4.02
C LEU A 325 -13.63 19.29 -3.35
N ARG A 326 -14.08 20.48 -3.79
CA ARG A 326 -15.33 21.12 -3.29
C ARG A 326 -16.58 20.28 -3.62
N ARG A 327 -16.56 19.53 -4.72
CA ARG A 327 -17.64 18.59 -5.10
C ARG A 327 -17.55 17.25 -4.36
N GLY A 328 -16.61 17.08 -3.43
CA GLY A 328 -16.42 15.85 -2.66
C GLY A 328 -15.71 14.73 -3.41
N ASN A 329 -15.06 15.02 -4.53
CA ASN A 329 -14.37 14.03 -5.37
C ASN A 329 -12.86 14.05 -5.13
N GLN A 330 -12.21 13.00 -5.63
CA GLN A 330 -10.77 12.77 -5.53
C GLN A 330 -10.07 13.14 -6.84
N VAL A 331 -8.80 13.52 -6.75
CA VAL A 331 -7.99 13.93 -7.90
C VAL A 331 -6.73 13.07 -7.96
N LEU A 332 -6.40 12.60 -9.15
CA LEU A 332 -5.09 12.04 -9.45
C LEU A 332 -4.29 13.05 -10.28
N PHE A 333 -3.17 13.51 -9.71
CA PHE A 333 -2.24 14.39 -10.41
C PHE A 333 -0.97 13.60 -10.73
N LEU A 334 -0.84 13.19 -11.99
CA LEU A 334 0.31 12.46 -12.50
C LEU A 334 1.40 13.44 -12.93
N VAL A 335 2.61 13.14 -12.47
CA VAL A 335 3.83 13.85 -12.84
C VAL A 335 4.96 12.86 -13.13
N PRO A 336 5.95 13.21 -13.97
CA PRO A 336 7.17 12.41 -14.12
C PRO A 336 7.85 12.16 -12.77
N GLU A 337 8.50 11.01 -12.59
CA GLU A 337 9.17 10.70 -11.31
C GLU A 337 10.19 11.76 -10.89
N ILE A 338 10.89 12.36 -11.86
CA ILE A 338 11.85 13.44 -11.64
C ILE A 338 11.18 14.76 -11.25
N ALA A 339 9.94 14.99 -11.67
CA ALA A 339 9.15 16.18 -11.34
C ALA A 339 8.41 16.07 -10.00
N LEU A 340 8.39 14.90 -9.37
CA LEU A 340 7.90 14.68 -8.01
C LEU A 340 8.84 15.36 -6.97
N THR A 341 9.00 16.66 -7.15
CA THR A 341 9.92 17.47 -6.33
C THR A 341 9.25 17.88 -5.03
N THR A 342 10.08 18.08 -4.01
CA THR A 342 9.65 18.68 -2.74
C THR A 342 8.95 20.02 -2.96
N GLN A 343 9.35 20.78 -4.01
CA GLN A 343 8.76 22.07 -4.33
C GLN A 343 7.30 21.97 -4.80
N LEU A 344 6.98 21.07 -5.73
CA LEU A 344 5.60 20.87 -6.20
C LEU A 344 4.72 20.35 -5.08
N THR A 345 5.22 19.36 -4.32
CA THR A 345 4.51 18.83 -3.15
C THR A 345 4.19 19.92 -2.14
N ARG A 346 5.18 20.73 -1.73
CA ARG A 346 4.97 21.87 -0.80
C ARG A 346 4.00 22.89 -1.34
N ARG A 347 4.03 23.16 -2.64
CA ARG A 347 3.12 24.13 -3.29
C ARG A 347 1.67 23.67 -3.21
N LEU A 348 1.40 22.38 -3.45
CA LEU A 348 0.06 21.81 -3.29
C LEU A 348 -0.35 21.72 -1.82
N GLN A 349 0.54 21.28 -0.95
CA GLN A 349 0.28 21.19 0.49
C GLN A 349 -0.01 22.54 1.13
N LYS A 350 0.64 23.61 0.65
CA LYS A 350 0.36 24.98 1.11
C LYS A 350 -1.09 25.41 0.85
N VAL A 351 -1.73 24.87 -0.19
CA VAL A 351 -3.12 25.20 -0.54
C VAL A 351 -4.11 24.17 0.03
N PHE A 352 -3.78 22.89 -0.05
CA PHE A 352 -4.71 21.80 0.25
C PHE A 352 -4.40 21.06 1.56
N GLY A 353 -3.30 21.40 2.22
CA GLY A 353 -2.92 20.81 3.51
C GLY A 353 -2.80 19.28 3.47
N GLU A 354 -3.43 18.64 4.43
CA GLU A 354 -3.45 17.17 4.62
C GLU A 354 -4.19 16.41 3.50
N LYS A 355 -4.93 17.11 2.65
CA LYS A 355 -5.62 16.50 1.51
C LYS A 355 -4.66 16.06 0.41
N VAL A 356 -3.38 16.47 0.46
CA VAL A 356 -2.37 16.06 -0.51
C VAL A 356 -1.67 14.79 -0.04
N VAL A 357 -1.80 13.74 -0.81
CA VAL A 357 -1.13 12.46 -0.62
C VAL A 357 -0.12 12.27 -1.74
N VAL A 358 1.14 12.00 -1.41
CA VAL A 358 2.17 11.69 -2.42
C VAL A 358 2.29 10.18 -2.58
N TYR A 359 2.47 9.70 -3.82
CA TYR A 359 2.65 8.27 -4.11
C TYR A 359 3.69 8.04 -5.20
N HIS A 360 4.78 7.36 -4.87
CA HIS A 360 5.86 7.03 -5.83
C HIS A 360 6.54 5.69 -5.52
N SER A 361 7.34 5.23 -6.46
CA SER A 361 8.05 3.94 -6.41
C SER A 361 9.08 3.82 -5.28
N ARG A 362 9.62 4.95 -4.78
CA ARG A 362 10.64 4.98 -3.71
C ARG A 362 10.06 4.78 -2.31
N PHE A 363 8.74 4.82 -2.16
CA PHE A 363 8.12 4.49 -0.88
C PHE A 363 8.32 3.02 -0.53
N SER A 364 8.52 2.75 0.75
CA SER A 364 8.54 1.39 1.28
C SER A 364 7.21 0.68 0.98
N ASP A 365 7.24 -0.65 0.94
CA ASP A 365 6.02 -1.43 0.70
C ASP A 365 4.93 -1.13 1.72
N ASN A 366 5.30 -0.88 2.98
CA ASN A 366 4.36 -0.51 4.03
C ASN A 366 3.69 0.85 3.79
N GLU A 367 4.44 1.87 3.35
CA GLU A 367 3.89 3.18 3.00
C GLU A 367 2.92 3.08 1.82
N ARG A 368 3.26 2.27 0.83
CA ARG A 368 2.38 2.04 -0.33
C ARG A 368 1.08 1.35 0.07
N VAL A 369 1.12 0.41 1.02
CA VAL A 369 -0.06 -0.24 1.58
C VAL A 369 -0.90 0.73 2.41
N ASP A 370 -0.27 1.60 3.20
CA ASP A 370 -0.99 2.61 4.00
C ASP A 370 -1.80 3.56 3.10
N ILE A 371 -1.19 4.05 1.98
CA ILE A 371 -1.90 4.88 1.00
C ILE A 371 -3.04 4.10 0.33
N TRP A 372 -2.77 2.85 -0.07
CA TRP A 372 -3.79 1.99 -0.65
C TRP A 372 -5.00 1.85 0.26
N LYS A 373 -4.77 1.49 1.52
CA LYS A 373 -5.83 1.35 2.54
C LYS A 373 -6.55 2.68 2.79
N LYS A 374 -5.81 3.80 2.88
CA LYS A 374 -6.40 5.13 3.03
C LYS A 374 -7.38 5.44 1.90
N LEU A 375 -6.98 5.23 0.65
CA LEU A 375 -7.84 5.46 -0.52
C LEU A 375 -9.01 4.48 -0.60
N LEU A 376 -8.79 3.24 -0.19
CA LEU A 376 -9.81 2.21 -0.20
C LEU A 376 -10.94 2.49 0.79
N HIS A 377 -10.61 2.95 1.99
CA HIS A 377 -11.58 3.15 3.08
C HIS A 377 -12.09 4.60 3.18
N SER A 378 -11.36 5.57 2.62
CA SER A 378 -11.77 6.98 2.66
C SER A 378 -12.57 7.37 1.42
N HIS A 379 -13.70 8.04 1.66
CA HIS A 379 -14.47 8.74 0.63
C HIS A 379 -14.19 10.24 0.64
N GLU A 380 -13.21 10.69 1.44
CA GLU A 380 -12.88 12.10 1.58
C GLU A 380 -12.27 12.66 0.28
N PRO A 381 -12.53 13.95 0.00
CA PRO A 381 -11.91 14.62 -1.11
C PRO A 381 -10.41 14.80 -0.86
N LEU A 382 -9.59 14.24 -1.71
CA LEU A 382 -8.14 14.30 -1.60
C LEU A 382 -7.46 14.33 -2.98
N VAL A 383 -6.21 14.79 -3.00
CA VAL A 383 -5.35 14.82 -4.18
C VAL A 383 -4.24 13.81 -4.00
N VAL A 384 -4.11 12.88 -4.93
CA VAL A 384 -2.93 12.02 -5.02
C VAL A 384 -1.99 12.63 -6.06
N LEU A 385 -0.84 13.12 -5.60
CA LEU A 385 0.28 13.50 -6.45
C LEU A 385 1.17 12.27 -6.65
N GLY A 386 1.26 11.76 -7.86
CA GLY A 386 1.94 10.50 -8.06
C GLY A 386 2.59 10.30 -9.41
N ALA A 387 3.50 9.31 -9.45
CA ALA A 387 4.12 8.83 -10.66
C ALA A 387 3.23 7.77 -11.35
N ARG A 388 3.72 7.25 -12.46
CA ARG A 388 3.06 6.25 -13.32
C ARG A 388 2.23 5.19 -12.59
N VAL A 389 2.76 4.56 -11.54
CA VAL A 389 2.08 3.46 -10.83
C VAL A 389 0.81 3.89 -10.10
N SER A 390 0.63 5.18 -9.85
CA SER A 390 -0.53 5.73 -9.14
C SER A 390 -1.86 5.54 -9.89
N VAL A 391 -1.81 5.21 -11.17
CA VAL A 391 -3.01 4.94 -11.99
C VAL A 391 -3.82 3.74 -11.51
N PHE A 392 -3.19 2.83 -10.76
CA PHE A 392 -3.83 1.62 -10.25
C PHE A 392 -4.44 1.78 -8.84
N LEU A 393 -4.32 2.94 -8.21
CA LEU A 393 -4.82 3.16 -6.86
C LEU A 393 -6.34 3.03 -6.75
N PRO A 394 -6.87 2.57 -5.59
CA PRO A 394 -8.29 2.26 -5.38
C PRO A 394 -9.14 3.51 -5.09
N PHE A 395 -9.17 4.48 -6.01
CA PHE A 395 -10.01 5.66 -5.85
C PHE A 395 -11.50 5.29 -5.69
N ALA A 396 -12.16 5.92 -4.73
CA ALA A 396 -13.59 5.75 -4.51
C ALA A 396 -14.42 6.66 -5.43
N ARG A 397 -13.98 7.90 -5.64
CA ARG A 397 -14.68 8.95 -6.38
C ARG A 397 -13.70 9.79 -7.19
N LEU A 398 -12.97 9.18 -8.11
CA LEU A 398 -12.05 9.89 -8.98
C LEU A 398 -12.83 10.83 -9.91
N GLY A 399 -12.65 12.14 -9.73
CA GLY A 399 -13.36 13.18 -10.50
C GLY A 399 -12.46 13.92 -11.49
N LEU A 400 -11.14 13.83 -11.36
CA LEU A 400 -10.19 14.48 -12.26
C LEU A 400 -8.88 13.72 -12.30
N VAL A 401 -8.34 13.60 -13.50
CA VAL A 401 -6.95 13.16 -13.71
C VAL A 401 -6.22 14.28 -14.43
N ILE A 402 -5.13 14.76 -13.85
CA ILE A 402 -4.20 15.69 -14.47
C ILE A 402 -2.94 14.92 -14.83
N VAL A 403 -2.46 15.07 -16.04
CA VAL A 403 -1.20 14.52 -16.51
C VAL A 403 -0.33 15.68 -16.95
N ASP A 404 0.70 15.99 -16.17
CA ASP A 404 1.65 17.04 -16.51
C ASP A 404 2.83 16.46 -17.28
N GLU A 405 3.36 17.22 -18.25
CA GLU A 405 4.46 16.80 -19.13
C GLU A 405 4.20 15.39 -19.76
N GLU A 406 3.04 15.24 -20.42
CA GLU A 406 2.56 13.96 -20.97
C GLU A 406 3.52 13.28 -21.96
N HIS A 407 4.44 14.05 -22.51
CA HIS A 407 5.47 13.55 -23.43
C HIS A 407 6.64 12.85 -22.74
N ASP A 408 6.73 12.91 -21.40
CA ASP A 408 7.84 12.31 -20.67
C ASP A 408 7.81 10.78 -20.75
N SER A 409 8.97 10.20 -21.03
CA SER A 409 9.13 8.75 -21.22
C SER A 409 8.91 7.93 -19.94
N SER A 410 8.98 8.54 -18.76
CA SER A 410 8.76 7.86 -17.47
C SER A 410 7.33 7.36 -17.27
N TYR A 411 6.37 7.88 -18.05
CA TYR A 411 4.99 7.36 -18.07
C TYR A 411 4.87 6.01 -18.75
N LYS A 412 5.86 5.60 -19.54
CA LYS A 412 5.91 4.28 -20.16
C LYS A 412 6.63 3.26 -19.26
N GLN A 413 5.97 2.14 -18.97
CA GLN A 413 6.63 0.98 -18.38
C GLN A 413 7.22 0.13 -19.52
N SER A 414 8.54 -0.03 -19.52
CA SER A 414 9.22 -0.81 -20.55
C SER A 414 9.34 -2.29 -20.15
N ASP A 415 9.62 -2.56 -18.88
CA ASP A 415 9.75 -3.89 -18.31
C ASP A 415 9.47 -3.84 -16.80
N PRO A 416 8.88 -4.90 -16.20
CA PRO A 416 8.21 -6.06 -16.82
C PRO A 416 6.84 -5.72 -17.44
N ALA A 417 6.17 -6.74 -18.00
CA ALA A 417 4.75 -6.59 -18.34
C ALA A 417 3.90 -6.27 -17.09
N PRO A 418 2.80 -5.50 -17.25
CA PRO A 418 2.27 -4.86 -18.45
C PRO A 418 3.14 -3.70 -18.92
N ARG A 419 3.39 -3.59 -20.21
CA ARG A 419 4.18 -2.49 -20.79
C ARG A 419 3.29 -1.29 -21.11
N TYR A 420 2.57 -0.81 -20.11
CA TYR A 420 1.57 0.25 -20.25
C TYR A 420 2.19 1.65 -20.31
N ASN A 421 1.41 2.59 -20.84
CA ASN A 421 1.68 4.02 -20.72
C ASN A 421 0.56 4.65 -19.88
N ALA A 422 0.92 5.28 -18.75
CA ALA A 422 -0.04 5.84 -17.80
C ALA A 422 -0.94 6.93 -18.42
N CYS A 423 -0.40 7.73 -19.35
CA CYS A 423 -1.18 8.77 -20.04
C CYS A 423 -2.32 8.13 -20.84
N LEU A 424 -2.04 7.03 -21.56
CA LEU A 424 -3.04 6.39 -22.40
C LEU A 424 -4.18 5.73 -21.63
N LEU A 425 -3.97 5.36 -20.36
CA LEU A 425 -5.02 4.74 -19.54
C LEU A 425 -6.21 5.67 -19.30
N TYR A 426 -5.98 7.00 -19.33
CA TYR A 426 -7.01 8.00 -19.11
C TYR A 426 -7.36 8.82 -20.35
N THR A 427 -6.55 8.76 -21.41
CA THR A 427 -6.74 9.52 -22.65
C THR A 427 -7.22 8.66 -23.81
N SER A 428 -7.06 7.34 -23.75
CA SER A 428 -7.63 6.44 -24.75
C SER A 428 -9.13 6.31 -24.59
N PRO A 429 -9.90 6.17 -25.68
CA PRO A 429 -11.31 5.89 -25.59
C PRO A 429 -11.54 4.61 -24.79
N SER A 430 -12.37 4.72 -23.77
CA SER A 430 -12.79 3.59 -22.93
C SER A 430 -13.45 2.50 -23.78
N PRO A 431 -13.40 1.21 -23.40
CA PRO A 431 -14.22 0.17 -24.03
C PRO A 431 -15.71 0.52 -24.08
N ARG A 432 -16.19 1.41 -23.16
CA ARG A 432 -17.54 1.96 -23.22
C ARG A 432 -17.80 2.85 -24.44
N ASP A 433 -16.78 3.48 -25.00
CA ASP A 433 -16.93 4.41 -26.13
C ASP A 433 -17.00 3.64 -27.47
N ARG A 434 -16.43 2.42 -27.53
CA ARG A 434 -16.57 1.52 -28.69
C ARG A 434 -17.99 1.01 -28.90
N THR A 435 -18.84 0.99 -27.87
CA THR A 435 -20.23 0.57 -27.96
C THR A 435 -21.19 1.69 -28.36
N ARG A 436 -20.75 2.98 -28.34
CA ARG A 436 -21.52 4.13 -28.77
C ARG A 436 -21.35 4.52 -30.23
N SER A 437 -20.37 3.91 -30.92
CA SER A 437 -20.06 4.18 -32.33
C SER A 437 -20.52 3.07 -33.28
N ARG A 438 -21.58 2.31 -32.92
CA ARG A 438 -22.28 1.37 -33.85
C ARG A 438 -23.77 1.65 -33.85
#